data_b8cf21c80fddca11eafba99cd26f54c6
#
_entry.id   b8cf21c80fddca11eafba99cd26f54c6
#
_cell.length_a   1.000
_cell.length_b   1.000
_cell.length_c   1.000
_cell.angle_alpha   90.00
_cell.angle_beta   90.00
_cell.angle_gamma   90.00
#
_symmetry.space_group_name_H-M   'P 1'
#
loop_
_entity.id
_entity.type
_entity.pdbx_description
1 polymer ?
#
loop_
_entity_poly.entity_id
_entity_poly.type
_entity_poly.pdbx_seq_one_letter_code
_entity_poly.pdbx_strand_id
1 'polypeptide(L)'
;SQLDRFMIRLNMGYPDMNNLIEIMKDRHHENPLDKVKHVINKNELINLQELAGNIYVSDEIYEYISKLVEKTREHELIKLGISPRGALAICKMAKAKAMLGGRDYVVPQDVQYIFKDVCSHRIIVESRSMINEVNTDEIMKEIIESVENE
;
A
#
# COMPACT_ATOMS: atom_id res chain seq x y z
N SER A 1 -2.50 15.78 6.14
CA SER A 1 -2.54 15.24 7.51
C SER A 1 -3.75 14.33 7.77
N GLN A 2 -4.95 14.62 7.21
CA GLN A 2 -6.10 13.72 7.39
C GLN A 2 -5.96 12.39 6.62
N LEU A 3 -5.22 12.36 5.53
CA LEU A 3 -4.97 11.15 4.73
C LEU A 3 -4.02 10.17 5.43
N ASP A 4 -3.13 10.62 6.29
CA ASP A 4 -2.16 9.77 6.99
C ASP A 4 -2.80 8.69 7.88
N ARG A 5 -4.07 8.85 8.28
CA ARG A 5 -4.81 7.85 9.05
C ARG A 5 -5.35 6.67 8.21
N PHE A 6 -5.44 6.80 6.89
CA PHE A 6 -5.86 5.69 6.04
C PHE A 6 -4.69 4.71 5.81
N MET A 7 -4.97 3.41 5.90
CA MET A 7 -3.93 2.38 5.82
C MET A 7 -3.24 2.37 4.46
N ILE A 8 -4.01 2.34 3.39
CA ILE A 8 -3.54 2.31 2.00
C ILE A 8 -4.38 3.24 1.13
N ARG A 9 -3.84 3.60 -0.02
CA ARG A 9 -4.55 4.27 -1.12
C ARG A 9 -4.37 3.44 -2.38
N LEU A 10 -5.47 3.00 -2.95
CA LEU A 10 -5.49 2.25 -4.20
C LEU A 10 -6.10 3.10 -5.32
N ASN A 11 -5.63 2.90 -6.53
CA ASN A 11 -6.23 3.47 -7.73
C ASN A 11 -6.85 2.33 -8.54
N MET A 12 -8.17 2.34 -8.67
CA MET A 12 -8.90 1.31 -9.43
C MET A 12 -8.93 1.58 -10.95
N GLY A 13 -8.54 2.80 -11.36
CA GLY A 13 -8.64 3.22 -12.77
C GLY A 13 -10.08 3.31 -13.27
N TYR A 14 -10.21 3.37 -14.58
CA TYR A 14 -11.51 3.38 -15.27
C TYR A 14 -11.68 2.06 -16.03
N PRO A 15 -12.94 1.56 -16.15
CA PRO A 15 -13.23 0.43 -17.00
C PRO A 15 -12.95 0.80 -18.46
N ASP A 16 -12.54 -0.17 -19.26
CA ASP A 16 -12.49 0.00 -20.71
C ASP A 16 -13.90 0.14 -21.31
N MET A 17 -13.97 0.49 -22.60
CA MET A 17 -15.25 0.75 -23.26
C MET A 17 -16.21 -0.45 -23.22
N ASN A 18 -15.71 -1.68 -23.37
CA ASN A 18 -16.55 -2.88 -23.37
C ASN A 18 -17.11 -3.16 -21.98
N ASN A 19 -16.24 -3.09 -20.95
CA ASN A 19 -16.65 -3.24 -19.56
C ASN A 19 -17.63 -2.13 -19.13
N LEU A 20 -17.44 -0.89 -19.61
CA LEU A 20 -18.37 0.20 -19.34
C LEU A 20 -19.77 -0.06 -19.96
N ILE A 21 -19.81 -0.60 -21.20
CA ILE A 21 -21.06 -1.00 -21.85
C ILE A 21 -21.76 -2.11 -21.06
N GLU A 22 -21.03 -3.12 -20.59
CA GLU A 22 -21.58 -4.19 -19.76
C GLU A 22 -22.15 -3.65 -18.44
N ILE A 23 -21.43 -2.79 -17.74
CA ILE A 23 -21.91 -2.13 -16.53
C ILE A 23 -23.23 -1.39 -16.76
N MET A 24 -23.35 -0.67 -17.89
CA MET A 24 -24.57 0.05 -18.24
C MET A 24 -25.73 -0.90 -18.53
N LYS A 25 -25.48 -2.02 -19.21
CA LYS A 25 -26.50 -3.02 -19.53
C LYS A 25 -26.99 -3.75 -18.28
N ASP A 26 -26.07 -4.20 -17.43
CA ASP A 26 -26.39 -4.94 -16.20
C ASP A 26 -27.25 -4.14 -15.23
N ARG A 27 -26.97 -2.86 -15.09
CA ARG A 27 -27.75 -1.98 -14.20
C ARG A 27 -29.14 -1.63 -14.72
N HIS A 28 -29.45 -1.94 -15.97
CA HIS A 28 -30.76 -1.65 -16.55
C HIS A 28 -31.84 -2.67 -16.12
N HIS A 29 -31.45 -3.87 -15.75
CA HIS A 29 -32.40 -4.97 -15.50
C HIS A 29 -32.39 -5.45 -14.03
N GLU A 30 -31.25 -5.45 -13.36
CA GLU A 30 -31.11 -5.96 -11.99
C GLU A 30 -30.04 -5.20 -11.21
N ASN A 31 -30.11 -5.24 -9.87
CA ASN A 31 -29.05 -4.74 -9.04
C ASN A 31 -27.97 -5.85 -8.85
N PRO A 32 -26.74 -5.69 -9.39
CA PRO A 32 -25.70 -6.73 -9.26
C PRO A 32 -25.36 -7.08 -7.81
N LEU A 33 -25.64 -6.18 -6.86
CA LEU A 33 -25.38 -6.41 -5.43
C LEU A 33 -26.23 -7.55 -4.86
N ASP A 34 -27.39 -7.81 -5.42
CA ASP A 34 -28.30 -8.89 -4.95
C ASP A 34 -27.75 -10.29 -5.25
N LYS A 35 -26.78 -10.37 -6.18
CA LYS A 35 -26.10 -11.62 -6.56
C LYS A 35 -24.80 -11.88 -5.79
N VAL A 36 -24.34 -10.92 -4.99
CA VAL A 36 -23.09 -11.05 -4.21
C VAL A 36 -23.31 -12.03 -3.06
N LYS A 37 -22.48 -13.07 -3.02
CA LYS A 37 -22.48 -14.07 -1.96
C LYS A 37 -21.42 -13.76 -0.91
N HIS A 38 -21.68 -14.15 0.32
CA HIS A 38 -20.67 -14.12 1.38
C HIS A 38 -19.48 -15.02 1.02
N VAL A 39 -18.27 -14.47 1.13
CA VAL A 39 -17.02 -15.21 0.94
C VAL A 39 -16.45 -15.62 2.30
N ILE A 40 -16.49 -14.72 3.27
CA ILE A 40 -16.06 -14.95 4.67
C ILE A 40 -17.06 -14.30 5.62
N ASN A 41 -17.20 -14.84 6.82
CA ASN A 41 -18.01 -14.24 7.88
C ASN A 41 -17.16 -13.34 8.78
N LYS A 42 -17.83 -12.62 9.71
CA LYS A 42 -17.18 -11.70 10.64
C LYS A 42 -16.10 -12.38 11.51
N ASN A 43 -16.37 -13.58 12.01
CA ASN A 43 -15.43 -14.28 12.89
C ASN A 43 -14.20 -14.74 12.12
N GLU A 44 -14.37 -15.23 10.89
CA GLU A 44 -13.28 -15.59 9.99
C GLU A 44 -12.40 -14.37 9.69
N LEU A 45 -12.99 -13.19 9.44
CA LEU A 45 -12.24 -11.96 9.21
C LEU A 45 -11.44 -11.56 10.46
N ILE A 46 -12.02 -11.63 11.65
CA ILE A 46 -11.32 -11.33 12.91
C ILE A 46 -10.15 -12.29 13.10
N ASN A 47 -10.35 -13.59 12.89
CA ASN A 47 -9.28 -14.58 12.99
C ASN A 47 -8.15 -14.30 11.99
N LEU A 48 -8.46 -13.90 10.74
CA LEU A 48 -7.45 -13.50 9.76
C LEU A 48 -6.66 -12.26 10.20
N GLN A 49 -7.33 -11.29 10.84
CA GLN A 49 -6.64 -10.11 11.39
C GLN A 49 -5.69 -10.47 12.53
N GLU A 50 -6.09 -11.39 13.41
CA GLU A 50 -5.25 -11.90 14.51
C GLU A 50 -4.05 -12.68 13.96
N LEU A 51 -4.27 -13.55 12.98
CA LEU A 51 -3.20 -14.29 12.30
C LEU A 51 -2.19 -13.34 11.65
N ALA A 52 -2.67 -12.31 10.93
CA ALA A 52 -1.80 -11.30 10.34
C ALA A 52 -1.00 -10.54 11.43
N GLY A 53 -1.62 -10.27 12.59
CA GLY A 53 -0.95 -9.65 13.73
C GLY A 53 0.22 -10.45 14.29
N ASN A 54 0.15 -11.79 14.21
CA ASN A 54 1.12 -12.73 14.76
C ASN A 54 2.27 -13.08 13.78
N ILE A 55 2.23 -12.61 12.53
CA ILE A 55 3.31 -12.81 11.57
C ILE A 55 4.61 -12.21 12.12
N TYR A 56 5.68 -13.01 12.08
CA TYR A 56 6.99 -12.61 12.59
C TYR A 56 7.65 -11.55 11.70
N VAL A 57 8.30 -10.59 12.36
CA VAL A 57 9.12 -9.55 11.71
C VAL A 57 10.47 -9.54 12.39
N SER A 58 11.54 -9.78 11.65
CA SER A 58 12.90 -9.76 12.18
C SER A 58 13.41 -8.33 12.37
N ASP A 59 14.47 -8.16 13.16
CA ASP A 59 15.10 -6.85 13.40
C ASP A 59 15.64 -6.26 12.08
N GLU A 60 16.15 -7.08 11.16
CA GLU A 60 16.62 -6.65 9.84
C GLU A 60 15.49 -6.05 9.00
N ILE A 61 14.27 -6.59 9.10
CA ILE A 61 13.10 -6.01 8.41
C ILE A 61 12.68 -4.69 9.05
N TYR A 62 12.75 -4.55 10.38
CA TYR A 62 12.52 -3.26 11.03
C TYR A 62 13.56 -2.23 10.62
N GLU A 63 14.84 -2.61 10.53
CA GLU A 63 15.91 -1.74 10.03
C GLU A 63 15.67 -1.35 8.56
N TYR A 64 15.29 -2.30 7.71
CA TYR A 64 14.96 -2.04 6.31
C TYR A 64 13.82 -1.05 6.15
N ILE A 65 12.70 -1.23 6.89
CA ILE A 65 11.59 -0.28 6.90
C ILE A 65 12.05 1.10 7.38
N SER A 66 12.89 1.14 8.43
CA SER A 66 13.41 2.40 8.98
C SER A 66 14.26 3.16 7.97
N LYS A 67 15.16 2.47 7.25
CA LYS A 67 15.97 3.05 6.16
C LYS A 67 15.08 3.61 5.05
N LEU A 68 14.08 2.85 4.58
CA LEU A 68 13.13 3.33 3.58
C LEU A 68 12.41 4.62 4.04
N VAL A 69 11.94 4.65 5.28
CA VAL A 69 11.28 5.82 5.86
C VAL A 69 12.23 7.01 5.94
N GLU A 70 13.47 6.80 6.35
CA GLU A 70 14.50 7.85 6.42
C GLU A 70 14.82 8.41 5.03
N LYS A 71 15.01 7.55 4.03
CA LYS A 71 15.20 7.98 2.64
C LYS A 71 14.04 8.85 2.13
N THR A 72 12.78 8.59 2.55
CA THR A 72 11.66 9.50 2.20
C THR A 72 11.80 10.89 2.80
N ARG A 73 12.49 11.04 3.92
CA ARG A 73 12.69 12.34 4.60
C ARG A 73 13.88 13.11 4.07
N GLU A 74 14.87 12.40 3.53
CA GLU A 74 16.10 12.97 2.97
C GLU A 74 16.00 13.26 1.47
N HIS A 75 14.99 12.71 0.80
CA HIS A 75 14.84 12.81 -0.66
C HIS A 75 14.55 14.26 -1.07
N GLU A 76 15.34 14.81 -2.00
CA GLU A 76 15.28 16.21 -2.43
C GLU A 76 13.92 16.65 -3.05
N LEU A 77 13.17 15.69 -3.62
CA LEU A 77 11.85 15.93 -4.21
C LEU A 77 10.71 15.77 -3.22
N ILE A 78 10.98 15.38 -1.97
CA ILE A 78 9.98 15.19 -0.92
C ILE A 78 10.11 16.29 0.13
N LYS A 79 9.08 17.12 0.24
CA LYS A 79 8.97 18.16 1.26
C LYS A 79 8.62 17.60 2.64
N LEU A 80 7.80 16.56 2.67
CA LEU A 80 7.39 15.87 3.90
C LEU A 80 7.41 14.37 3.65
N GLY A 81 8.31 13.67 4.36
CA GLY A 81 8.46 12.22 4.31
C GLY A 81 7.47 11.48 5.23
N ILE A 82 7.66 10.18 5.32
CA ILE A 82 6.79 9.27 6.08
C ILE A 82 6.89 9.52 7.58
N SER A 83 5.72 9.58 8.24
CA SER A 83 5.59 9.68 9.69
C SER A 83 5.83 8.31 10.38
N PRO A 84 6.06 8.29 11.71
CA PRO A 84 6.09 7.02 12.47
C PRO A 84 4.81 6.20 12.31
N ARG A 85 3.66 6.86 12.14
CA ARG A 85 2.39 6.19 11.85
C ARG A 85 2.41 5.47 10.50
N GLY A 86 3.05 6.09 9.49
CA GLY A 86 3.28 5.47 8.19
C GLY A 86 4.18 4.25 8.28
N ALA A 87 5.26 4.30 9.07
CA ALA A 87 6.13 3.15 9.34
C ALA A 87 5.37 1.97 9.95
N LEU A 88 4.50 2.24 10.94
CA LEU A 88 3.63 1.22 11.53
C LEU A 88 2.64 0.64 10.50
N ALA A 89 2.13 1.46 9.58
CA ALA A 89 1.25 0.99 8.51
C ALA A 89 1.99 0.08 7.52
N ILE A 90 3.24 0.42 7.15
CA ILE A 90 4.11 -0.44 6.32
C ILE A 90 4.28 -1.81 6.98
N CYS A 91 4.66 -1.84 8.26
CA CYS A 91 4.85 -3.08 9.00
C CYS A 91 3.57 -3.94 9.03
N LYS A 92 2.41 -3.34 9.32
CA LYS A 92 1.11 -4.05 9.33
C LYS A 92 0.74 -4.62 7.96
N MET A 93 0.94 -3.86 6.90
CA MET A 93 0.62 -4.31 5.55
C MET A 93 1.58 -5.37 5.05
N ALA A 94 2.88 -5.29 5.39
CA ALA A 94 3.86 -6.31 5.07
C ALA A 94 3.52 -7.66 5.75
N LYS A 95 3.09 -7.64 7.02
CA LYS A 95 2.58 -8.83 7.72
C LYS A 95 1.38 -9.45 6.99
N ALA A 96 0.39 -8.64 6.62
CA ALA A 96 -0.77 -9.12 5.88
C ALA A 96 -0.37 -9.71 4.52
N LYS A 97 0.58 -9.08 3.82
CA LYS A 97 1.11 -9.59 2.55
C LYS A 97 1.80 -10.93 2.70
N ALA A 98 2.64 -11.09 3.72
CA ALA A 98 3.31 -12.36 4.04
C ALA A 98 2.30 -13.47 4.32
N MET A 99 1.29 -13.19 5.16
CA MET A 99 0.21 -14.14 5.47
C MET A 99 -0.55 -14.58 4.22
N LEU A 100 -0.94 -13.62 3.36
CA LEU A 100 -1.62 -13.94 2.08
C LEU A 100 -0.72 -14.73 1.12
N GLY A 101 0.60 -14.63 1.27
CA GLY A 101 1.59 -15.46 0.58
C GLY A 101 1.85 -16.82 1.23
N GLY A 102 1.09 -17.19 2.29
CA GLY A 102 1.22 -18.47 2.99
C GLY A 102 2.46 -18.56 3.88
N ARG A 103 3.03 -17.43 4.32
CA ARG A 103 4.22 -17.37 5.18
C ARG A 103 3.87 -16.82 6.55
N ASP A 104 4.60 -17.25 7.57
CA ASP A 104 4.51 -16.80 8.95
C ASP A 104 5.58 -15.76 9.33
N TYR A 105 6.37 -15.30 8.34
CA TYR A 105 7.38 -14.26 8.48
C TYR A 105 7.39 -13.30 7.28
N VAL A 106 7.82 -12.05 7.54
CA VAL A 106 7.96 -10.99 6.54
C VAL A 106 9.32 -11.07 5.85
N VAL A 107 9.35 -10.84 4.54
CA VAL A 107 10.57 -10.66 3.74
C VAL A 107 10.60 -9.26 3.11
N PRO A 108 11.78 -8.74 2.68
CA PRO A 108 11.89 -7.42 2.07
C PRO A 108 10.92 -7.19 0.90
N GLN A 109 10.69 -8.22 0.08
CA GLN A 109 9.77 -8.16 -1.07
C GLN A 109 8.31 -7.87 -0.66
N ASP A 110 7.89 -8.27 0.55
CA ASP A 110 6.56 -7.91 1.05
C ASP A 110 6.47 -6.42 1.33
N VAL A 111 7.53 -5.84 1.92
CA VAL A 111 7.63 -4.41 2.19
C VAL A 111 7.62 -3.62 0.88
N GLN A 112 8.45 -4.02 -0.10
CA GLN A 112 8.52 -3.38 -1.41
C GLN A 112 7.17 -3.39 -2.13
N TYR A 113 6.49 -4.53 -2.11
CA TYR A 113 5.19 -4.71 -2.77
C TYR A 113 4.13 -3.72 -2.29
N ILE A 114 4.08 -3.45 -0.97
CA ILE A 114 3.04 -2.58 -0.38
C ILE A 114 3.50 -1.13 -0.23
N PHE A 115 4.80 -0.84 -0.40
CA PHE A 115 5.40 0.45 -0.04
C PHE A 115 4.73 1.62 -0.74
N LYS A 116 4.51 1.53 -2.04
CA LYS A 116 3.83 2.54 -2.83
C LYS A 116 2.42 2.82 -2.31
N ASP A 117 1.59 1.79 -2.15
CA ASP A 117 0.18 1.93 -1.78
C ASP A 117 0.00 2.48 -0.36
N VAL A 118 0.97 2.20 0.52
CA VAL A 118 1.00 2.72 1.89
C VAL A 118 1.54 4.14 1.94
N CYS A 119 2.54 4.49 1.10
CA CYS A 119 3.32 5.72 1.25
C CYS A 119 2.85 6.88 0.37
N SER A 120 2.32 6.63 -0.84
CA SER A 120 2.03 7.67 -1.83
C SER A 120 1.09 8.78 -1.34
N HIS A 121 0.16 8.47 -0.45
CA HIS A 121 -0.78 9.46 0.10
C HIS A 121 -0.29 10.13 1.39
N ARG A 122 0.89 9.75 1.88
CA ARG A 122 1.50 10.25 3.13
C ARG A 122 2.63 11.23 2.91
N ILE A 123 3.24 11.21 1.73
CA ILE A 123 4.30 12.16 1.37
C ILE A 123 3.72 13.43 0.77
N ILE A 124 4.47 14.52 0.90
CA ILE A 124 4.22 15.77 0.17
C ILE A 124 5.46 16.01 -0.68
N VAL A 125 5.29 16.06 -1.99
CA VAL A 125 6.37 16.36 -2.93
C VAL A 125 6.61 17.87 -3.01
N GLU A 126 7.83 18.27 -3.36
CA GLU A 126 8.20 19.65 -3.60
C GLU A 126 7.48 20.21 -4.84
N SER A 127 7.14 21.50 -4.82
CA SER A 127 6.42 22.16 -5.92
C SER A 127 7.21 22.13 -7.25
N ARG A 128 8.53 22.04 -7.19
CA ARG A 128 9.40 21.88 -8.37
C ARG A 128 9.20 20.54 -9.08
N SER A 129 8.88 19.49 -8.34
CA SER A 129 8.58 18.16 -8.87
C SER A 129 7.29 18.15 -9.69
N MET A 130 6.32 18.99 -9.34
CA MET A 130 5.07 19.15 -10.11
C MET A 130 5.30 19.79 -11.48
N ILE A 131 6.30 20.67 -11.61
CA ILE A 131 6.66 21.32 -12.87
C ILE A 131 7.37 20.34 -13.82
N ASN A 132 8.10 19.38 -13.28
CA ASN A 132 8.87 18.38 -14.03
C ASN A 132 8.10 17.07 -14.29
N GLU A 133 6.77 17.02 -13.99
CA GLU A 133 5.93 15.83 -14.14
C GLU A 133 6.46 14.56 -13.44
N VAL A 134 7.29 14.74 -12.40
CA VAL A 134 7.86 13.61 -11.67
C VAL A 134 6.74 12.85 -10.96
N ASN A 135 6.57 11.60 -11.34
CA ASN A 135 5.53 10.73 -10.79
C ASN A 135 5.94 10.25 -9.39
N THR A 136 5.06 10.38 -8.41
CA THR A 136 5.26 9.85 -7.05
C THR A 136 5.67 8.37 -7.06
N ASP A 137 5.21 7.61 -8.05
CA ASP A 137 5.55 6.19 -8.22
C ASP A 137 7.02 5.97 -8.54
N GLU A 138 7.62 6.86 -9.34
CA GLU A 138 9.04 6.83 -9.70
C GLU A 138 9.90 7.15 -8.48
N ILE A 139 9.51 8.16 -7.69
CA ILE A 139 10.19 8.49 -6.43
C ILE A 139 10.17 7.29 -5.47
N MET A 140 9.04 6.61 -5.32
CA MET A 140 8.95 5.43 -4.43
C MET A 140 9.85 4.30 -4.90
N LYS A 141 9.94 4.08 -6.20
CA LYS A 141 10.81 3.06 -6.81
C LYS A 141 12.29 3.40 -6.58
N GLU A 142 12.68 4.64 -6.83
CA GLU A 142 14.04 5.15 -6.61
C GLU A 142 14.49 4.97 -5.14
N ILE A 143 13.59 5.25 -4.19
CA ILE A 143 13.86 5.07 -2.76
C ILE A 143 14.11 3.58 -2.45
N ILE A 144 13.29 2.66 -2.96
CA ILE A 144 13.50 1.22 -2.76
C ILE A 144 14.85 0.79 -3.33
N GLU A 145 15.16 1.17 -4.57
CA GLU A 145 16.41 0.82 -5.25
C GLU A 145 17.64 1.40 -4.52
N SER A 146 17.52 2.60 -3.91
CA SER A 146 18.62 3.22 -3.17
C SER A 146 18.99 2.45 -1.91
N VAL A 147 18.02 1.83 -1.22
CA VAL A 147 18.26 1.05 0.00
C VAL A 147 18.76 -0.37 -0.32
N GLU A 148 18.41 -0.93 -1.50
CA GLU A 148 18.90 -2.24 -1.92
C GLU A 148 20.39 -2.22 -2.32
N ASN A 149 20.91 -1.07 -2.71
CA ASN A 149 22.30 -0.90 -3.17
C ASN A 149 23.26 -0.47 -2.04
N GLU A 150 22.77 -0.27 -0.81
CA GLU A 150 23.57 0.01 0.42
C GLU A 150 23.89 -1.29 1.18
#